data_0f0db5ef072e29a1c8effa323e674495
#
_entry.id   0f0db5ef072e29a1c8effa323e674495
#
_cell.length_a   1.000
_cell.length_b   1.000
_cell.length_c   1.000
_cell.angle_alpha   90.00
_cell.angle_beta   90.00
_cell.angle_gamma   90.00
#
_symmetry.space_group_name_H-M   'P 1'
#
loop_
_entity.id
_entity.type
_entity.pdbx_description
1 polymer ?
#
loop_
_entity_poly.entity_id
_entity_poly.type
_entity_poly.pdbx_seq_one_letter_code
_entity_poly.pdbx_strand_id
1 'polypeptide(L)'
;MNNRFRKYLIYAIGEIVLVVIGILIALQINNWNQKKIEENALNGYLISISNNIRSDLKKINLLREERVDANSRIPHIFGVLSFTPYLDRRDIKFLSETLTAVSKISYLNKDDSGFESIKNSGYLSKLQGQDLENLIYTYYNLVKEIEIREQDYNQSIKDGLRDFASQQFENMIFINVPDYIGGEAQLTELQPAFKEILFHPTVMTLYNQAYFQSPELVMHYDNLTIYGEEIIRMIENDLKSFDQESASNLSAVFDPSSGEGYGKIITNGAVNLMFYEWGYASYESKPFATISERNEIVFQVPEMPWATAYYRNPSNVLEDRQAKDFSAYRALSLELKGNMEGQSVLVAIKDDTDPDDGTETRVPLTLSTDWKRYEIPLTEFKTADLTRIFVVASFVFENKAHDISVRNIEYLK
;
A
#
# COMPACT_ATOMS: atom_id res chain seq x y z
N MET A 1 -65.90 -52.59 -37.31
CA MET A 1 -66.02 -51.40 -36.41
C MET A 1 -64.69 -50.76 -36.03
N ASN A 2 -63.52 -51.32 -36.34
CA ASN A 2 -62.23 -50.82 -35.75
C ASN A 2 -61.52 -49.70 -36.46
N ASN A 3 -61.74 -49.40 -37.77
CA ASN A 3 -60.91 -48.41 -38.49
C ASN A 3 -61.31 -46.95 -38.26
N ARG A 4 -62.58 -46.66 -38.00
CA ARG A 4 -63.06 -45.28 -37.68
C ARG A 4 -62.62 -44.87 -36.28
N PHE A 5 -62.75 -45.73 -35.30
CA PHE A 5 -62.36 -45.46 -33.90
C PHE A 5 -60.84 -45.19 -33.79
N ARG A 6 -60.03 -45.95 -34.51
CA ARG A 6 -58.57 -45.76 -34.58
C ARG A 6 -58.18 -44.40 -35.20
N LYS A 7 -58.90 -43.96 -36.26
CA LYS A 7 -58.69 -42.63 -36.82
C LYS A 7 -59.03 -41.48 -35.83
N TYR A 8 -60.19 -41.58 -35.16
CA TYR A 8 -60.58 -40.58 -34.17
C TYR A 8 -59.60 -40.56 -32.98
N LEU A 9 -59.08 -41.66 -32.52
CA LEU A 9 -58.08 -41.75 -31.47
C LEU A 9 -56.75 -41.08 -31.87
N ILE A 10 -56.30 -41.28 -33.10
CA ILE A 10 -55.08 -40.64 -33.61
C ILE A 10 -55.27 -39.15 -33.74
N TYR A 11 -56.41 -38.64 -34.19
CA TYR A 11 -56.73 -37.21 -34.24
C TYR A 11 -56.79 -36.60 -32.82
N ALA A 12 -57.44 -37.25 -31.89
CA ALA A 12 -57.51 -36.79 -30.50
C ALA A 12 -56.14 -36.75 -29.81
N ILE A 13 -55.28 -37.75 -30.05
CA ILE A 13 -53.88 -37.74 -29.57
C ILE A 13 -53.09 -36.60 -30.22
N GLY A 14 -53.27 -36.41 -31.52
CA GLY A 14 -52.60 -35.29 -32.25
C GLY A 14 -52.99 -33.91 -31.72
N GLU A 15 -54.28 -33.71 -31.41
CA GLU A 15 -54.79 -32.48 -30.84
C GLU A 15 -54.24 -32.26 -29.41
N ILE A 16 -54.21 -33.30 -28.56
CA ILE A 16 -53.62 -33.21 -27.24
C ILE A 16 -52.11 -32.87 -27.34
N VAL A 17 -51.37 -33.56 -28.19
CA VAL A 17 -49.95 -33.30 -28.40
C VAL A 17 -49.71 -31.86 -28.89
N LEU A 18 -50.54 -31.32 -29.77
CA LEU A 18 -50.40 -29.95 -30.28
C LEU A 18 -50.69 -28.92 -29.18
N VAL A 19 -51.70 -29.16 -28.33
CA VAL A 19 -51.99 -28.33 -27.16
C VAL A 19 -50.83 -28.37 -26.16
N VAL A 20 -50.29 -29.55 -25.84
CA VAL A 20 -49.16 -29.73 -24.92
C VAL A 20 -47.93 -29.00 -25.45
N ILE A 21 -47.62 -29.11 -26.77
CA ILE A 21 -46.52 -28.39 -27.39
C ILE A 21 -46.73 -26.86 -27.23
N GLY A 22 -47.94 -26.36 -27.49
CA GLY A 22 -48.29 -24.98 -27.34
C GLY A 22 -48.05 -24.45 -25.90
N ILE A 23 -48.47 -25.22 -24.90
CA ILE A 23 -48.23 -24.88 -23.48
C ILE A 23 -46.74 -24.87 -23.15
N LEU A 24 -45.99 -25.90 -23.62
CA LEU A 24 -44.56 -25.99 -23.36
C LEU A 24 -43.79 -24.80 -24.00
N ILE A 25 -44.14 -24.41 -25.23
CA ILE A 25 -43.56 -23.24 -25.87
C ILE A 25 -43.87 -21.95 -25.09
N ALA A 26 -45.13 -21.76 -24.68
CA ALA A 26 -45.54 -20.61 -23.88
C ALA A 26 -44.79 -20.54 -22.54
N LEU A 27 -44.64 -21.68 -21.84
CA LEU A 27 -43.84 -21.77 -20.61
C LEU A 27 -42.37 -21.47 -20.84
N GLN A 28 -41.79 -21.94 -21.94
CA GLN A 28 -40.40 -21.72 -22.27
C GLN A 28 -40.12 -20.24 -22.62
N ILE A 29 -41.03 -19.59 -23.34
CA ILE A 29 -40.95 -18.15 -23.63
C ILE A 29 -41.07 -17.35 -22.30
N ASN A 30 -42.00 -17.70 -21.44
CA ASN A 30 -42.20 -17.04 -20.16
C ASN A 30 -40.94 -17.17 -19.28
N ASN A 31 -40.39 -18.37 -19.17
CA ASN A 31 -39.19 -18.67 -18.37
C ASN A 31 -37.97 -17.90 -18.96
N TRP A 32 -37.83 -17.84 -20.30
CA TRP A 32 -36.77 -17.09 -20.94
C TRP A 32 -36.89 -15.57 -20.66
N ASN A 33 -38.11 -15.03 -20.75
CA ASN A 33 -38.35 -13.62 -20.45
C ASN A 33 -38.06 -13.30 -18.98
N GLN A 34 -38.51 -14.18 -18.06
CA GLN A 34 -38.24 -14.04 -16.63
C GLN A 34 -36.73 -14.05 -16.33
N LYS A 35 -35.99 -15.01 -16.92
CA LYS A 35 -34.55 -15.09 -16.80
C LYS A 35 -33.85 -13.84 -17.28
N LYS A 36 -34.28 -13.28 -18.41
CA LYS A 36 -33.74 -12.03 -18.96
C LYS A 36 -33.98 -10.82 -18.04
N ILE A 37 -35.15 -10.75 -17.41
CA ILE A 37 -35.47 -9.70 -16.42
C ILE A 37 -34.55 -9.83 -15.20
N GLU A 38 -34.34 -11.05 -14.70
CA GLU A 38 -33.49 -11.31 -13.56
C GLU A 38 -32.01 -11.00 -13.86
N GLU A 39 -31.51 -11.36 -15.05
CA GLU A 39 -30.15 -11.04 -15.51
C GLU A 39 -29.94 -9.51 -15.60
N ASN A 40 -30.91 -8.79 -16.19
CA ASN A 40 -30.84 -7.33 -16.28
C ASN A 40 -30.84 -6.67 -14.91
N ALA A 41 -31.64 -7.16 -13.96
CA ALA A 41 -31.68 -6.65 -12.60
C ALA A 41 -30.34 -6.91 -11.87
N LEU A 42 -29.81 -8.11 -11.97
CA LEU A 42 -28.50 -8.48 -11.42
C LEU A 42 -27.39 -7.57 -11.98
N ASN A 43 -27.34 -7.41 -13.30
CA ASN A 43 -26.37 -6.54 -13.96
C ASN A 43 -26.48 -5.08 -13.47
N GLY A 44 -27.69 -4.57 -13.24
CA GLY A 44 -27.93 -3.25 -12.67
C GLY A 44 -27.28 -3.07 -11.29
N TYR A 45 -27.41 -4.09 -10.41
CA TYR A 45 -26.76 -4.08 -9.09
C TYR A 45 -25.23 -4.17 -9.20
N LEU A 46 -24.72 -5.00 -10.08
CA LEU A 46 -23.27 -5.16 -10.28
C LEU A 46 -22.63 -3.87 -10.83
N ILE A 47 -23.30 -3.19 -11.75
CA ILE A 47 -22.87 -1.87 -12.25
C ILE A 47 -22.85 -0.85 -11.09
N SER A 48 -23.85 -0.87 -10.21
CA SER A 48 -23.88 0.00 -9.04
C SER A 48 -22.69 -0.27 -8.11
N ILE A 49 -22.39 -1.55 -7.81
CA ILE A 49 -21.23 -1.95 -7.02
C ILE A 49 -19.93 -1.46 -7.69
N SER A 50 -19.77 -1.67 -9.00
CA SER A 50 -18.58 -1.22 -9.74
C SER A 50 -18.40 0.30 -9.62
N ASN A 51 -19.48 1.09 -9.72
CA ASN A 51 -19.41 2.54 -9.58
C ASN A 51 -19.06 2.99 -8.16
N ASN A 52 -19.62 2.34 -7.13
CA ASN A 52 -19.27 2.60 -5.73
C ASN A 52 -17.79 2.32 -5.49
N ILE A 53 -17.30 1.15 -5.90
CA ILE A 53 -15.89 0.77 -5.77
C ILE A 53 -14.99 1.78 -6.49
N ARG A 54 -15.30 2.21 -7.72
CA ARG A 54 -14.51 3.24 -8.43
C ARG A 54 -14.44 4.56 -7.67
N SER A 55 -15.53 4.96 -7.03
CA SER A 55 -15.56 6.15 -6.18
C SER A 55 -14.66 5.97 -4.96
N ASP A 56 -14.74 4.81 -4.32
CA ASP A 56 -13.97 4.52 -3.13
C ASP A 56 -12.47 4.39 -3.44
N LEU A 57 -12.08 3.77 -4.55
CA LEU A 57 -10.67 3.68 -4.98
C LEU A 57 -10.01 5.05 -5.15
N LYS A 58 -10.76 6.06 -5.61
CA LYS A 58 -10.23 7.44 -5.67
C LYS A 58 -9.97 8.02 -4.29
N LYS A 59 -10.87 7.80 -3.32
CA LYS A 59 -10.69 8.25 -1.93
C LYS A 59 -9.54 7.52 -1.25
N ILE A 60 -9.45 6.20 -1.47
CA ILE A 60 -8.38 5.34 -0.96
C ILE A 60 -7.01 5.84 -1.43
N ASN A 61 -6.88 6.16 -2.72
CA ASN A 61 -5.62 6.65 -3.26
C ASN A 61 -5.17 7.95 -2.59
N LEU A 62 -6.10 8.89 -2.36
CA LEU A 62 -5.80 10.12 -1.62
C LEU A 62 -5.37 9.86 -0.18
N LEU A 63 -6.07 8.98 0.54
CA LEU A 63 -5.72 8.59 1.92
C LEU A 63 -4.36 7.91 1.98
N ARG A 64 -4.08 7.05 1.02
CA ARG A 64 -2.80 6.37 0.86
C ARG A 64 -1.67 7.37 0.65
N GLU A 65 -1.81 8.30 -0.31
CA GLU A 65 -0.82 9.33 -0.59
C GLU A 65 -0.53 10.18 0.65
N GLU A 66 -1.56 10.62 1.36
CA GLU A 66 -1.42 11.40 2.60
C GLU A 66 -0.61 10.66 3.67
N ARG A 67 -0.89 9.37 3.88
CA ARG A 67 -0.19 8.57 4.90
C ARG A 67 1.25 8.23 4.50
N VAL A 68 1.49 7.95 3.22
CA VAL A 68 2.83 7.70 2.68
C VAL A 68 3.67 8.97 2.78
N ASP A 69 3.13 10.14 2.41
CA ASP A 69 3.83 11.42 2.53
C ASP A 69 4.20 11.72 3.98
N ALA A 70 3.24 11.60 4.91
CA ALA A 70 3.50 11.82 6.33
C ALA A 70 4.58 10.89 6.89
N ASN A 71 4.50 9.59 6.58
CA ASN A 71 5.45 8.59 7.05
C ASN A 71 6.86 8.85 6.50
N SER A 72 6.97 9.19 5.22
CA SER A 72 8.25 9.41 4.54
C SER A 72 9.08 10.55 5.12
N ARG A 73 8.45 11.49 5.82
CA ARG A 73 9.12 12.65 6.45
C ARG A 73 9.75 12.32 7.81
N ILE A 74 9.28 11.27 8.49
CA ILE A 74 9.65 10.98 9.89
C ILE A 74 11.13 10.68 10.08
N PRO A 75 11.78 9.87 9.23
CA PRO A 75 13.22 9.60 9.37
C PRO A 75 14.08 10.86 9.38
N HIS A 76 13.73 11.86 8.55
CA HIS A 76 14.44 13.14 8.52
C HIS A 76 14.25 13.92 9.83
N ILE A 77 13.07 13.84 10.45
CA ILE A 77 12.83 14.46 11.77
C ILE A 77 13.81 13.96 12.80
N PHE A 78 14.01 12.65 12.90
CA PHE A 78 14.96 12.09 13.84
C PHE A 78 16.38 12.58 13.58
N GLY A 79 16.76 12.75 12.31
CA GLY A 79 18.04 13.36 11.92
C GLY A 79 18.16 14.82 12.41
N VAL A 80 17.18 15.65 12.10
CA VAL A 80 17.18 17.08 12.53
C VAL A 80 17.20 17.19 14.05
N LEU A 81 16.33 16.47 14.74
CA LEU A 81 16.22 16.53 16.21
C LEU A 81 17.48 16.04 16.92
N SER A 82 18.15 15.00 16.37
CA SER A 82 19.32 14.40 17.04
C SER A 82 20.61 15.17 16.82
N PHE A 83 20.76 15.86 15.70
CA PHE A 83 22.06 16.36 15.25
C PHE A 83 22.09 17.86 14.95
N THR A 84 20.96 18.56 14.96
CA THR A 84 20.89 19.99 14.68
C THR A 84 20.84 20.79 15.98
N PRO A 85 21.92 21.44 16.39
CA PRO A 85 21.96 22.24 17.63
C PRO A 85 21.10 23.50 17.54
N TYR A 86 20.89 24.03 16.32
CA TYR A 86 20.13 25.24 16.04
C TYR A 86 19.18 24.98 14.87
N LEU A 87 17.89 25.20 15.06
CA LEU A 87 16.86 25.03 14.05
C LEU A 87 16.71 26.30 13.22
N ASP A 88 17.00 26.23 11.94
CA ASP A 88 16.75 27.35 11.02
C ASP A 88 15.24 27.43 10.63
N ARG A 89 14.85 28.44 9.85
CA ARG A 89 13.44 28.60 9.43
C ARG A 89 12.95 27.43 8.57
N ARG A 90 13.82 26.79 7.80
CA ARG A 90 13.47 25.66 6.93
C ARG A 90 13.22 24.42 7.79
N ASP A 91 14.07 24.22 8.80
CA ASP A 91 13.90 23.15 9.77
C ASP A 91 12.55 23.27 10.50
N ILE A 92 12.26 24.47 11.03
CA ILE A 92 11.01 24.73 11.75
C ILE A 92 9.79 24.52 10.84
N LYS A 93 9.85 25.02 9.61
CA LYS A 93 8.78 24.83 8.62
C LYS A 93 8.57 23.36 8.31
N PHE A 94 9.64 22.62 8.03
CA PHE A 94 9.58 21.20 7.74
C PHE A 94 8.99 20.41 8.91
N LEU A 95 9.43 20.68 10.14
CA LEU A 95 8.94 20.02 11.35
C LEU A 95 7.46 20.32 11.60
N SER A 96 7.04 21.58 11.41
CA SER A 96 5.65 22.01 11.51
C SER A 96 4.75 21.33 10.48
N GLU A 97 5.16 21.33 9.22
CA GLU A 97 4.43 20.65 8.14
C GLU A 97 4.33 19.15 8.40
N THR A 98 5.37 18.53 8.93
CA THR A 98 5.36 17.11 9.25
C THR A 98 4.48 16.81 10.45
N LEU A 99 4.53 17.62 11.51
CA LEU A 99 3.62 17.47 12.65
C LEU A 99 2.15 17.60 12.19
N THR A 100 1.86 18.56 11.32
CA THR A 100 0.53 18.72 10.71
C THR A 100 0.13 17.48 9.90
N ALA A 101 1.04 16.93 9.10
CA ALA A 101 0.77 15.75 8.27
C ALA A 101 0.50 14.50 9.11
N VAL A 102 1.33 14.22 10.14
CA VAL A 102 1.16 13.04 11.01
C VAL A 102 -0.05 13.15 11.95
N SER A 103 -0.47 14.36 12.25
CA SER A 103 -1.65 14.63 13.10
C SER A 103 -2.95 14.77 12.32
N LYS A 104 -2.92 14.58 11.00
CA LYS A 104 -4.12 14.67 10.16
C LYS A 104 -5.07 13.51 10.43
N ILE A 105 -6.33 13.84 10.70
CA ILE A 105 -7.41 12.88 10.91
C ILE A 105 -8.12 12.67 9.60
N SER A 106 -8.07 11.45 9.09
CA SER A 106 -8.68 11.10 7.80
C SER A 106 -9.37 9.74 7.89
N TYR A 107 -10.52 9.59 7.23
CA TYR A 107 -11.33 8.38 7.20
C TYR A 107 -11.72 8.00 5.78
N LEU A 108 -11.78 6.70 5.52
CA LEU A 108 -12.41 6.18 4.32
C LEU A 108 -13.94 6.33 4.45
N ASN A 109 -14.49 7.33 3.77
CA ASN A 109 -15.94 7.46 3.66
C ASN A 109 -16.43 6.61 2.48
N LYS A 110 -16.68 5.32 2.75
CA LYS A 110 -17.11 4.33 1.74
C LYS A 110 -18.50 4.62 1.19
N ASP A 111 -18.78 4.05 0.03
CA ASP A 111 -20.12 3.92 -0.53
C ASP A 111 -20.47 2.43 -0.70
N ASP A 112 -21.26 1.88 0.20
CA ASP A 112 -21.73 0.48 0.17
C ASP A 112 -23.17 0.32 -0.31
N SER A 113 -23.76 1.37 -0.86
CA SER A 113 -25.17 1.40 -1.27
C SER A 113 -25.52 0.33 -2.30
N GLY A 114 -24.65 0.07 -3.26
CA GLY A 114 -24.82 -0.99 -4.26
C GLY A 114 -24.77 -2.39 -3.64
N PHE A 115 -23.85 -2.63 -2.73
CA PHE A 115 -23.71 -3.91 -2.02
C PHE A 115 -24.91 -4.18 -1.12
N GLU A 116 -25.33 -3.23 -0.31
CA GLU A 116 -26.53 -3.39 0.53
C GLU A 116 -27.80 -3.58 -0.32
N SER A 117 -27.89 -2.93 -1.47
CA SER A 117 -29.02 -3.10 -2.38
C SER A 117 -29.09 -4.52 -2.95
N ILE A 118 -27.99 -5.09 -3.46
CA ILE A 118 -28.00 -6.46 -4.00
C ILE A 118 -28.27 -7.51 -2.90
N LYS A 119 -27.71 -7.30 -1.71
CA LYS A 119 -27.90 -8.16 -0.54
C LYS A 119 -29.38 -8.18 -0.11
N ASN A 120 -30.00 -7.01 0.01
CA ASN A 120 -31.38 -6.87 0.44
C ASN A 120 -32.41 -7.34 -0.62
N SER A 121 -32.05 -7.26 -1.90
CA SER A 121 -32.90 -7.75 -3.00
C SER A 121 -32.92 -9.28 -3.14
N GLY A 122 -31.98 -9.99 -2.49
CA GLY A 122 -31.78 -11.44 -2.64
C GLY A 122 -31.05 -11.85 -3.92
N TYR A 123 -30.69 -10.90 -4.79
CA TYR A 123 -29.96 -11.21 -6.03
C TYR A 123 -28.52 -11.67 -5.80
N LEU A 124 -27.92 -11.38 -4.64
CA LEU A 124 -26.60 -11.88 -4.29
C LEU A 124 -26.52 -13.41 -4.32
N SER A 125 -27.64 -14.09 -3.98
CA SER A 125 -27.74 -15.56 -4.08
C SER A 125 -27.58 -16.10 -5.51
N LYS A 126 -27.75 -15.27 -6.54
CA LYS A 126 -27.51 -15.66 -7.95
C LYS A 126 -26.02 -15.80 -8.27
N LEU A 127 -25.15 -15.18 -7.46
CA LEU A 127 -23.70 -15.32 -7.56
C LEU A 127 -23.15 -16.44 -6.66
N GLN A 128 -24.02 -17.19 -5.97
CA GLN A 128 -23.62 -18.21 -5.01
C GLN A 128 -22.64 -19.23 -5.61
N GLY A 129 -21.48 -19.36 -4.98
CA GLY A 129 -20.42 -20.27 -5.42
C GLY A 129 -19.57 -19.76 -6.57
N GLN A 130 -19.73 -18.50 -6.99
CA GLN A 130 -18.87 -17.85 -7.97
C GLN A 130 -17.77 -17.06 -7.27
N ASP A 131 -16.62 -16.91 -7.93
CA ASP A 131 -15.49 -16.16 -7.41
C ASP A 131 -15.83 -14.68 -7.18
N LEU A 132 -16.70 -14.10 -8.01
CA LEU A 132 -17.16 -12.72 -7.85
C LEU A 132 -17.90 -12.50 -6.52
N GLU A 133 -18.73 -13.46 -6.07
CA GLU A 133 -19.39 -13.38 -4.77
C GLU A 133 -18.35 -13.28 -3.64
N ASN A 134 -17.38 -14.18 -3.66
CA ASN A 134 -16.32 -14.23 -2.65
C ASN A 134 -15.49 -12.94 -2.62
N LEU A 135 -15.14 -12.40 -3.79
CA LEU A 135 -14.39 -11.16 -3.90
C LEU A 135 -15.18 -9.96 -3.36
N ILE A 136 -16.48 -9.87 -3.69
CA ILE A 136 -17.34 -8.80 -3.17
C ILE A 136 -17.40 -8.85 -1.64
N TYR A 137 -17.61 -10.03 -1.04
CA TYR A 137 -17.59 -10.17 0.41
C TYR A 137 -16.22 -9.82 1.02
N THR A 138 -15.14 -10.27 0.40
CA THR A 138 -13.78 -9.98 0.85
C THR A 138 -13.51 -8.48 0.83
N TYR A 139 -13.88 -7.79 -0.24
CA TYR A 139 -13.74 -6.34 -0.37
C TYR A 139 -14.46 -5.59 0.77
N TYR A 140 -15.75 -5.87 0.99
CA TYR A 140 -16.50 -5.15 2.02
C TYR A 140 -16.15 -5.56 3.45
N ASN A 141 -15.63 -6.76 3.67
CA ASN A 141 -15.05 -7.15 4.96
C ASN A 141 -13.74 -6.37 5.23
N LEU A 142 -12.88 -6.24 4.23
CA LEU A 142 -11.66 -5.44 4.34
C LEU A 142 -11.97 -3.96 4.57
N VAL A 143 -13.00 -3.41 3.93
CA VAL A 143 -13.49 -2.05 4.21
C VAL A 143 -13.83 -1.87 5.69
N LYS A 144 -14.53 -2.83 6.31
CA LYS A 144 -14.86 -2.78 7.74
C LYS A 144 -13.63 -2.84 8.63
N GLU A 145 -12.66 -3.66 8.26
CA GLU A 145 -11.38 -3.74 8.98
C GLU A 145 -10.63 -2.41 8.93
N ILE A 146 -10.57 -1.79 7.75
CA ILE A 146 -9.98 -0.45 7.58
C ILE A 146 -10.69 0.58 8.45
N GLU A 147 -12.02 0.59 8.49
CA GLU A 147 -12.80 1.51 9.33
C GLU A 147 -12.42 1.41 10.81
N ILE A 148 -12.26 0.18 11.34
CA ILE A 148 -11.85 -0.05 12.72
C ILE A 148 -10.43 0.48 12.96
N ARG A 149 -9.48 0.13 12.09
CA ARG A 149 -8.07 0.57 12.23
C ARG A 149 -7.91 2.07 12.09
N GLU A 150 -8.64 2.71 11.17
CA GLU A 150 -8.67 4.16 11.05
C GLU A 150 -9.26 4.83 12.29
N GLN A 151 -10.30 4.25 12.87
CA GLN A 151 -10.89 4.76 14.09
C GLN A 151 -9.90 4.73 15.25
N ASP A 152 -9.20 3.62 15.45
CA ASP A 152 -8.20 3.46 16.50
C ASP A 152 -7.02 4.42 16.30
N TYR A 153 -6.49 4.47 15.08
CA TYR A 153 -5.39 5.37 14.70
C TYR A 153 -5.76 6.84 14.92
N ASN A 154 -6.91 7.26 14.41
CA ASN A 154 -7.37 8.65 14.52
C ASN A 154 -7.77 9.03 15.95
N GLN A 155 -8.27 8.07 16.76
CA GLN A 155 -8.60 8.32 18.16
C GLN A 155 -7.35 8.60 18.99
N SER A 156 -6.28 7.85 18.77
CA SER A 156 -5.03 8.10 19.50
C SER A 156 -4.39 9.44 19.12
N ILE A 157 -4.51 9.88 17.85
CA ILE A 157 -4.12 11.24 17.45
C ILE A 157 -4.94 12.30 18.20
N LYS A 158 -6.27 12.15 18.24
CA LYS A 158 -7.16 13.09 18.95
C LYS A 158 -6.81 13.22 20.42
N ASP A 159 -6.58 12.09 21.09
CA ASP A 159 -6.26 12.06 22.51
C ASP A 159 -4.89 12.71 22.76
N GLY A 160 -3.88 12.41 21.98
CA GLY A 160 -2.57 13.04 22.06
C GLY A 160 -2.63 14.55 21.81
N LEU A 161 -3.29 15.00 20.76
CA LEU A 161 -3.40 16.42 20.43
C LEU A 161 -4.17 17.22 21.49
N ARG A 162 -5.22 16.66 22.08
CA ARG A 162 -6.01 17.34 23.10
C ARG A 162 -5.16 17.68 24.33
N ASP A 163 -4.40 16.71 24.81
CA ASP A 163 -3.55 16.89 25.98
C ASP A 163 -2.39 17.85 25.70
N PHE A 164 -1.77 17.71 24.54
CA PHE A 164 -0.67 18.56 24.10
C PHE A 164 -1.10 20.02 23.89
N ALA A 165 -2.21 20.27 23.17
CA ALA A 165 -2.69 21.62 22.90
C ALA A 165 -3.07 22.38 24.19
N SER A 166 -3.59 21.67 25.21
CA SER A 166 -3.91 22.31 26.48
C SER A 166 -2.69 22.78 27.25
N GLN A 167 -1.52 22.14 27.05
CA GLN A 167 -0.29 22.43 27.78
C GLN A 167 0.64 23.43 27.06
N GLN A 168 0.58 23.48 25.72
CA GLN A 168 1.56 24.19 24.88
C GLN A 168 0.93 25.21 23.90
N PHE A 169 -0.28 25.68 24.19
CA PHE A 169 -1.05 26.49 23.24
C PHE A 169 -0.31 27.75 22.73
N GLU A 170 0.35 28.49 23.62
CA GLU A 170 1.05 29.72 23.25
C GLU A 170 2.25 29.46 22.34
N ASN A 171 2.98 28.36 22.59
CA ASN A 171 4.16 27.99 21.82
C ASN A 171 3.82 27.40 20.45
N MET A 172 2.66 26.73 20.33
CA MET A 172 2.20 26.15 19.06
C MET A 172 1.93 27.16 17.96
N ILE A 173 1.61 28.42 18.30
CA ILE A 173 1.37 29.47 17.30
C ILE A 173 2.61 29.67 16.42
N PHE A 174 3.79 29.71 17.00
CA PHE A 174 5.03 29.93 16.25
C PHE A 174 5.46 28.73 15.39
N ILE A 175 5.10 27.52 15.81
CA ILE A 175 5.37 26.32 15.01
C ILE A 175 4.40 26.23 13.83
N ASN A 176 3.12 26.50 14.07
CA ASN A 176 2.11 26.39 13.00
C ASN A 176 2.18 27.54 11.98
N VAL A 177 2.79 28.66 12.35
CA VAL A 177 2.89 29.82 11.47
C VAL A 177 4.33 30.40 11.51
N PRO A 178 5.31 29.69 10.96
CA PRO A 178 6.73 30.10 10.99
C PRO A 178 6.98 31.48 10.40
N ASP A 179 6.11 31.95 9.51
CA ASP A 179 6.21 33.26 8.87
C ASP A 179 5.96 34.42 9.86
N TYR A 180 5.35 34.16 11.04
CA TYR A 180 5.23 35.15 12.11
C TYR A 180 6.52 35.35 12.92
N ILE A 181 7.52 34.52 12.72
CA ILE A 181 8.83 34.71 13.35
C ILE A 181 9.49 35.90 12.69
N GLY A 182 9.79 36.94 13.46
CA GLY A 182 10.47 38.18 13.03
C GLY A 182 11.90 37.93 12.48
N GLY A 183 12.87 38.69 12.95
CA GLY A 183 14.27 38.49 12.54
C GLY A 183 14.95 37.30 13.25
N GLU A 184 16.25 37.11 12.97
CA GLU A 184 17.09 36.05 13.57
C GLU A 184 17.17 36.13 15.11
N ALA A 185 17.05 37.33 15.67
CA ALA A 185 17.04 37.51 17.12
C ALA A 185 15.85 36.81 17.78
N GLN A 186 14.66 36.97 17.21
CA GLN A 186 13.45 36.28 17.69
C GLN A 186 13.51 34.75 17.48
N LEU A 187 14.04 34.33 16.33
CA LEU A 187 14.28 32.93 16.03
C LEU A 187 15.20 32.29 17.11
N THR A 188 16.26 32.98 17.49
CA THR A 188 17.19 32.53 18.54
C THR A 188 16.52 32.45 19.90
N GLU A 189 15.69 33.43 20.24
CA GLU A 189 14.94 33.45 21.49
C GLU A 189 13.94 32.28 21.60
N LEU A 190 13.34 31.87 20.49
CA LEU A 190 12.34 30.81 20.44
C LEU A 190 12.94 29.37 20.38
N GLN A 191 14.26 29.21 20.19
CA GLN A 191 14.89 27.87 20.09
C GLN A 191 14.54 26.92 21.25
N PRO A 192 14.56 27.36 22.53
CA PRO A 192 14.18 26.47 23.63
C PRO A 192 12.73 25.99 23.54
N ALA A 193 11.80 26.89 23.19
CA ALA A 193 10.38 26.58 23.03
C ALA A 193 10.14 25.58 21.89
N PHE A 194 10.80 25.76 20.75
CA PHE A 194 10.71 24.81 19.65
C PHE A 194 11.21 23.42 20.04
N LYS A 195 12.35 23.34 20.71
CA LYS A 195 12.90 22.05 21.18
C LYS A 195 11.98 21.40 22.21
N GLU A 196 11.43 22.16 23.14
CA GLU A 196 10.48 21.63 24.14
C GLU A 196 9.26 21.00 23.47
N ILE A 197 8.68 21.66 22.45
CA ILE A 197 7.52 21.13 21.72
C ILE A 197 7.91 19.90 20.89
N LEU A 198 8.97 19.97 20.11
CA LEU A 198 9.37 18.93 19.19
C LEU A 198 9.83 17.65 19.88
N PHE A 199 10.42 17.76 21.08
CA PHE A 199 10.78 16.62 21.94
C PHE A 199 9.69 16.27 22.96
N HIS A 200 8.54 16.94 22.91
CA HIS A 200 7.45 16.61 23.82
C HIS A 200 7.03 15.14 23.64
N PRO A 201 6.83 14.37 24.74
CA PRO A 201 6.48 12.94 24.65
C PRO A 201 5.29 12.66 23.73
N THR A 202 4.28 13.52 23.74
CA THR A 202 3.11 13.40 22.85
C THR A 202 3.49 13.52 21.39
N VAL A 203 4.31 14.50 21.02
CA VAL A 203 4.76 14.72 19.63
C VAL A 203 5.61 13.53 19.16
N MET A 204 6.51 13.05 20.02
CA MET A 204 7.30 11.85 19.74
C MET A 204 6.41 10.60 19.58
N THR A 205 5.34 10.50 20.36
CA THR A 205 4.36 9.41 20.22
C THR A 205 3.61 9.49 18.89
N LEU A 206 3.23 10.68 18.44
CA LEU A 206 2.59 10.88 17.13
C LEU A 206 3.51 10.47 15.97
N TYR A 207 4.80 10.85 16.03
CA TYR A 207 5.78 10.42 15.04
C TYR A 207 5.96 8.90 15.02
N ASN A 208 6.14 8.29 16.19
CA ASN A 208 6.28 6.84 16.30
C ASN A 208 5.03 6.10 15.80
N GLN A 209 3.85 6.59 16.17
CA GLN A 209 2.59 6.02 15.68
C GLN A 209 2.47 6.10 14.16
N ALA A 210 2.74 7.26 13.57
CA ALA A 210 2.72 7.41 12.12
C ALA A 210 3.76 6.50 11.45
N TYR A 211 4.95 6.37 12.02
CA TYR A 211 6.00 5.53 11.48
C TYR A 211 5.69 4.03 11.52
N PHE A 212 5.12 3.54 12.62
CA PHE A 212 4.89 2.10 12.81
C PHE A 212 3.50 1.63 12.38
N GLN A 213 2.45 2.44 12.55
CA GLN A 213 1.07 2.03 12.28
C GLN A 213 0.55 2.48 10.91
N SER A 214 1.03 3.61 10.37
CA SER A 214 0.60 4.09 9.06
C SER A 214 0.90 3.10 7.92
N PRO A 215 2.05 2.40 7.89
CA PRO A 215 2.34 1.40 6.86
C PRO A 215 1.31 0.26 6.82
N GLU A 216 0.78 -0.17 7.95
CA GLU A 216 -0.26 -1.19 8.01
C GLU A 216 -1.57 -0.73 7.35
N LEU A 217 -2.00 0.50 7.65
CA LEU A 217 -3.16 1.09 6.98
C LEU A 217 -2.96 1.23 5.47
N VAL A 218 -1.78 1.65 5.04
CA VAL A 218 -1.43 1.75 3.61
C VAL A 218 -1.50 0.39 2.94
N MET A 219 -1.00 -0.67 3.58
CA MET A 219 -1.11 -2.04 3.08
C MET A 219 -2.58 -2.45 2.88
N HIS A 220 -3.46 -2.11 3.82
CA HIS A 220 -4.89 -2.40 3.68
C HIS A 220 -5.54 -1.61 2.54
N TYR A 221 -5.16 -0.35 2.31
CA TYR A 221 -5.62 0.43 1.16
C TYR A 221 -5.17 -0.18 -0.18
N ASP A 222 -3.92 -0.66 -0.24
CA ASP A 222 -3.39 -1.31 -1.44
C ASP A 222 -4.11 -2.63 -1.72
N ASN A 223 -4.36 -3.45 -0.69
CA ASN A 223 -5.14 -4.68 -0.83
C ASN A 223 -6.57 -4.37 -1.30
N LEU A 224 -7.21 -3.36 -0.70
CA LEU A 224 -8.56 -2.95 -1.10
C LEU A 224 -8.60 -2.48 -2.57
N THR A 225 -7.56 -1.80 -3.02
CA THR A 225 -7.40 -1.39 -4.42
C THR A 225 -7.32 -2.60 -5.35
N ILE A 226 -6.50 -3.58 -5.03
CA ILE A 226 -6.35 -4.81 -5.81
C ILE A 226 -7.69 -5.54 -5.95
N TYR A 227 -8.39 -5.77 -4.83
CA TYR A 227 -9.70 -6.44 -4.85
C TYR A 227 -10.74 -5.62 -5.62
N GLY A 228 -10.76 -4.30 -5.41
CA GLY A 228 -11.69 -3.41 -6.09
C GLY A 228 -11.50 -3.40 -7.61
N GLU A 229 -10.26 -3.30 -8.08
CA GLU A 229 -9.94 -3.33 -9.51
C GLU A 229 -10.33 -4.67 -10.14
N GLU A 230 -10.10 -5.79 -9.45
CA GLU A 230 -10.47 -7.10 -9.95
C GLU A 230 -11.98 -7.30 -10.03
N ILE A 231 -12.74 -6.86 -9.03
CA ILE A 231 -14.20 -6.87 -9.07
C ILE A 231 -14.72 -6.06 -10.27
N ILE A 232 -14.18 -4.86 -10.48
CA ILE A 232 -14.54 -4.02 -11.62
C ILE A 232 -14.26 -4.73 -12.94
N ARG A 233 -13.06 -5.34 -13.07
CA ARG A 233 -12.64 -6.08 -14.24
C ARG A 233 -13.57 -7.27 -14.54
N MET A 234 -13.96 -8.03 -13.53
CA MET A 234 -14.88 -9.17 -13.68
C MET A 234 -16.27 -8.70 -14.16
N ILE A 235 -16.80 -7.63 -13.55
CA ILE A 235 -18.10 -7.06 -13.93
C ILE A 235 -18.07 -6.55 -15.37
N GLU A 236 -17.00 -5.85 -15.78
CA GLU A 236 -16.86 -5.29 -17.12
C GLU A 236 -16.66 -6.35 -18.24
N ASN A 237 -16.10 -7.49 -17.88
CA ASN A 237 -15.88 -8.60 -18.81
C ASN A 237 -17.05 -9.59 -18.89
N ASP A 238 -18.28 -9.16 -18.63
CA ASP A 238 -19.49 -9.98 -18.64
C ASP A 238 -19.43 -11.18 -17.67
N LEU A 239 -18.89 -10.96 -16.48
CA LEU A 239 -18.78 -11.97 -15.43
C LEU A 239 -17.98 -13.21 -15.88
N LYS A 240 -16.95 -13.02 -16.68
CA LYS A 240 -16.03 -14.12 -17.00
C LYS A 240 -15.42 -14.66 -15.73
N SER A 241 -15.22 -15.99 -15.70
CA SER A 241 -14.61 -16.67 -14.56
C SER A 241 -13.26 -16.05 -14.22
N PHE A 242 -13.05 -15.86 -12.95
CA PHE A 242 -11.80 -15.41 -12.38
C PHE A 242 -10.68 -16.43 -12.70
N ASP A 243 -9.52 -15.96 -13.11
CA ASP A 243 -8.38 -16.83 -13.31
C ASP A 243 -7.90 -17.36 -11.94
N GLN A 244 -7.82 -18.69 -11.83
CA GLN A 244 -7.47 -19.37 -10.58
C GLN A 244 -6.06 -18.98 -10.08
N GLU A 245 -5.15 -18.64 -10.99
CA GLU A 245 -3.81 -18.14 -10.65
C GLU A 245 -3.89 -16.73 -10.01
N SER A 246 -4.73 -15.85 -10.54
CA SER A 246 -5.00 -14.54 -9.96
C SER A 246 -5.70 -14.64 -8.59
N ALA A 247 -6.63 -15.62 -8.42
CA ALA A 247 -7.28 -15.87 -7.13
C ALA A 247 -6.29 -16.34 -6.06
N SER A 248 -5.37 -17.23 -6.42
CA SER A 248 -4.34 -17.70 -5.49
C SER A 248 -3.37 -16.58 -5.08
N ASN A 249 -3.04 -15.69 -6.00
CA ASN A 249 -2.20 -14.53 -5.71
C ASN A 249 -2.90 -13.50 -4.79
N LEU A 250 -4.19 -13.25 -5.00
CA LEU A 250 -4.98 -12.38 -4.11
C LEU A 250 -5.17 -12.99 -2.72
N SER A 251 -5.46 -14.29 -2.64
CA SER A 251 -5.57 -14.99 -1.37
C SER A 251 -4.25 -15.01 -0.59
N ALA A 252 -3.11 -15.11 -1.28
CA ALA A 252 -1.78 -15.04 -0.66
C ALA A 252 -1.45 -13.63 -0.13
N VAL A 253 -2.04 -12.58 -0.73
CA VAL A 253 -1.89 -11.19 -0.25
C VAL A 253 -2.72 -10.94 1.01
N PHE A 254 -3.83 -11.65 1.18
CA PHE A 254 -4.80 -11.42 2.25
C PHE A 254 -4.93 -12.58 3.24
N ASP A 255 -3.86 -13.29 3.56
CA ASP A 255 -3.92 -14.28 4.63
C ASP A 255 -3.50 -13.65 5.98
N PRO A 256 -4.44 -13.21 6.84
CA PRO A 256 -4.13 -12.68 8.15
C PRO A 256 -3.55 -13.76 9.10
N SER A 257 -3.67 -15.04 8.74
CA SER A 257 -3.18 -16.17 9.55
C SER A 257 -1.71 -16.46 9.28
N SER A 258 -1.13 -15.93 8.19
CA SER A 258 0.26 -16.21 7.82
C SER A 258 1.29 -15.58 8.76
N GLY A 259 0.89 -14.69 9.68
CA GLY A 259 1.80 -13.95 10.55
C GLY A 259 2.75 -13.02 9.79
N GLU A 260 2.64 -12.97 8.47
CA GLU A 260 3.41 -12.09 7.60
C GLU A 260 2.80 -10.67 7.61
N GLY A 261 2.74 -10.06 8.80
CA GLY A 261 2.51 -8.64 8.90
C GLY A 261 3.63 -7.89 8.17
N TYR A 262 3.27 -6.90 7.37
CA TYR A 262 4.18 -5.98 6.69
C TYR A 262 5.04 -6.60 5.57
N GLY A 263 4.67 -6.49 4.33
CA GLY A 263 5.69 -6.57 3.32
C GLY A 263 5.49 -7.37 2.06
N LYS A 264 4.31 -7.86 1.74
CA LYS A 264 4.00 -8.26 0.37
C LYS A 264 2.89 -7.39 -0.20
N ILE A 265 3.23 -6.20 -0.64
CA ILE A 265 2.36 -5.50 -1.56
C ILE A 265 2.78 -5.90 -2.95
N ILE A 266 2.01 -6.80 -3.55
CA ILE A 266 2.17 -7.22 -4.92
C ILE A 266 1.29 -6.30 -5.76
N THR A 267 1.87 -5.28 -6.36
CA THR A 267 1.22 -4.53 -7.43
C THR A 267 1.75 -5.04 -8.76
N ASN A 268 0.88 -5.59 -9.63
CA ASN A 268 1.23 -6.10 -10.95
C ASN A 268 2.38 -7.14 -10.99
N GLY A 269 2.50 -7.98 -9.97
CA GLY A 269 3.53 -9.01 -9.87
C GLY A 269 4.88 -8.54 -9.34
N ALA A 270 5.00 -7.27 -8.92
CA ALA A 270 6.18 -6.72 -8.28
C ALA A 270 5.97 -6.54 -6.77
N VAL A 271 7.02 -6.71 -5.98
CA VAL A 271 7.04 -6.37 -4.55
C VAL A 271 7.45 -4.93 -4.40
N ASN A 272 6.61 -4.09 -3.77
CA ASN A 272 6.97 -2.70 -3.50
C ASN A 272 7.69 -2.60 -2.16
N LEU A 273 8.96 -2.17 -2.19
CA LEU A 273 9.81 -2.07 -1.01
C LEU A 273 9.57 -0.81 -0.15
N MET A 274 8.71 0.12 -0.56
CA MET A 274 8.41 1.33 0.22
C MET A 274 7.86 1.04 1.63
N PHE A 275 7.32 -0.16 1.84
CA PHE A 275 6.73 -0.59 3.11
C PHE A 275 7.67 -1.46 3.95
N TYR A 276 8.92 -1.60 3.52
CA TYR A 276 9.93 -2.31 4.29
C TYR A 276 10.59 -1.37 5.30
N GLU A 277 11.06 -1.92 6.41
CA GLU A 277 11.84 -1.15 7.36
C GLU A 277 13.13 -0.68 6.69
N TRP A 278 13.45 0.59 6.83
CA TRP A 278 14.70 1.10 6.35
C TRP A 278 15.58 1.53 7.51
N GLY A 279 16.88 1.47 7.30
CA GLY A 279 17.88 1.88 8.26
C GLY A 279 19.16 2.31 7.57
N TYR A 280 20.09 2.79 8.35
CA TYR A 280 21.43 3.08 7.88
C TYR A 280 22.48 2.66 8.89
N ALA A 281 23.70 2.38 8.39
CA ALA A 281 24.90 2.22 9.18
C ALA A 281 26.04 2.98 8.51
N SER A 282 27.00 3.44 9.29
CA SER A 282 28.11 4.24 8.77
C SER A 282 29.36 4.11 9.64
N TYR A 283 30.47 4.52 9.04
CA TYR A 283 31.76 4.56 9.73
C TYR A 283 31.67 5.42 11.01
N GLU A 284 32.08 4.87 12.15
CA GLU A 284 32.00 5.51 13.48
C GLU A 284 30.58 6.02 13.84
N SER A 285 29.55 5.37 13.28
CA SER A 285 28.15 5.80 13.46
C SER A 285 27.89 7.27 13.11
N LYS A 286 28.66 7.83 12.16
CA LYS A 286 28.47 9.20 11.71
C LYS A 286 27.17 9.31 10.94
N PRO A 287 26.29 10.26 11.31
CA PRO A 287 25.03 10.43 10.61
C PRO A 287 25.24 11.00 9.21
N PHE A 288 24.30 10.68 8.33
CA PHE A 288 24.14 11.37 7.06
C PHE A 288 22.66 11.73 6.84
N ALA A 289 22.43 12.79 6.07
CA ALA A 289 21.07 13.28 5.87
C ALA A 289 20.31 12.36 4.90
N THR A 290 19.05 12.11 5.23
CA THR A 290 18.10 11.45 4.35
C THR A 290 16.89 12.33 4.23
N ILE A 291 16.57 12.74 3.00
CA ILE A 291 15.39 13.57 2.70
C ILE A 291 14.41 12.70 1.97
N SER A 292 13.19 12.61 2.49
CA SER A 292 12.12 11.85 1.85
C SER A 292 11.09 12.83 1.28
N GLU A 293 10.94 12.81 -0.05
CA GLU A 293 9.94 13.56 -0.78
C GLU A 293 9.05 12.58 -1.54
N ARG A 294 7.72 12.68 -1.35
CA ARG A 294 6.63 11.94 -2.07
C ARG A 294 7.02 10.58 -2.66
N ASN A 295 7.61 9.78 -2.82
CA ASN A 295 8.07 8.55 -3.50
C ASN A 295 9.57 8.58 -3.82
N GLU A 296 10.29 9.56 -3.32
CA GLU A 296 11.71 9.74 -3.55
C GLU A 296 12.45 9.83 -2.22
N ILE A 297 13.57 9.12 -2.09
CA ILE A 297 14.47 9.24 -0.97
C ILE A 297 15.79 9.79 -1.49
N VAL A 298 16.26 10.88 -0.90
CA VAL A 298 17.58 11.47 -1.20
C VAL A 298 18.53 11.13 -0.08
N PHE A 299 19.62 10.47 -0.39
CA PHE A 299 20.73 10.20 0.52
C PHE A 299 21.83 11.23 0.30
N GLN A 300 22.11 12.04 1.31
CA GLN A 300 23.21 13.02 1.31
C GLN A 300 24.30 12.51 2.25
N VAL A 301 25.20 11.71 1.71
CA VAL A 301 26.26 11.03 2.45
C VAL A 301 27.54 11.84 2.33
N PRO A 302 28.11 12.38 3.42
CA PRO A 302 29.39 13.06 3.40
C PRO A 302 30.54 12.09 3.09
N GLU A 303 31.70 12.63 2.74
CA GLU A 303 32.89 11.81 2.53
C GLU A 303 33.23 11.04 3.82
N MET A 304 33.20 9.72 3.73
CA MET A 304 33.56 8.81 4.81
C MET A 304 34.01 7.45 4.25
N PRO A 305 34.76 6.63 5.01
CA PRO A 305 35.27 5.35 4.53
C PRO A 305 34.18 4.43 4.00
N TRP A 306 33.03 4.34 4.68
CA TRP A 306 31.87 3.63 4.21
C TRP A 306 30.58 4.12 4.91
N ALA A 307 29.45 3.98 4.21
CA ALA A 307 28.11 4.08 4.76
C ALA A 307 27.18 3.17 3.96
N THR A 308 26.09 2.79 4.54
CA THR A 308 25.02 2.03 3.85
C THR A 308 23.65 2.51 4.32
N ALA A 309 22.75 2.63 3.36
CA ALA A 309 21.32 2.72 3.61
C ALA A 309 20.66 1.44 3.11
N TYR A 310 19.71 0.88 3.86
CA TYR A 310 19.15 -0.41 3.52
C TYR A 310 17.66 -0.51 3.84
N TYR A 311 16.99 -1.41 3.13
CA TYR A 311 15.64 -1.88 3.41
C TYR A 311 15.71 -3.33 3.86
N ARG A 312 15.02 -3.66 4.95
CA ARG A 312 14.95 -5.02 5.46
C ARG A 312 13.50 -5.46 5.64
N ASN A 313 13.28 -6.76 5.71
CA ASN A 313 11.98 -7.28 6.11
C ASN A 313 11.62 -6.76 7.50
N PRO A 314 10.36 -6.31 7.71
CA PRO A 314 9.94 -5.82 9.00
C PRO A 314 10.00 -6.92 10.06
N SER A 315 10.40 -6.53 11.26
CA SER A 315 10.50 -7.40 12.43
C SER A 315 9.87 -6.73 13.64
N ASN A 316 9.13 -7.51 14.43
CA ASN A 316 8.61 -7.05 15.71
C ASN A 316 9.66 -7.01 16.81
N VAL A 317 10.87 -7.50 16.53
CA VAL A 317 12.01 -7.58 17.46
C VAL A 317 13.23 -6.96 16.81
N LEU A 318 13.82 -5.94 17.43
CA LEU A 318 14.93 -5.14 16.88
C LEU A 318 16.18 -5.96 16.46
N GLU A 319 16.38 -7.14 17.05
CA GLU A 319 17.54 -8.02 16.77
C GLU A 319 17.19 -9.20 15.86
N ASP A 320 15.94 -9.35 15.44
CA ASP A 320 15.51 -10.50 14.65
C ASP A 320 15.69 -10.25 13.14
N ARG A 321 16.43 -11.15 12.49
CA ARG A 321 16.64 -11.14 11.03
C ARG A 321 15.53 -11.92 10.36
N GLN A 322 14.41 -11.27 10.12
CA GLN A 322 13.28 -11.90 9.43
C GLN A 322 13.62 -12.16 7.96
N ALA A 323 13.86 -13.43 7.65
CA ALA A 323 14.14 -13.88 6.30
C ALA A 323 12.86 -14.22 5.55
N LYS A 324 12.84 -13.92 4.23
CA LYS A 324 11.74 -14.28 3.33
C LYS A 324 12.27 -14.85 2.02
N ASP A 325 11.45 -15.67 1.37
CA ASP A 325 11.76 -16.30 0.10
C ASP A 325 11.48 -15.36 -1.08
N PHE A 326 12.53 -14.98 -1.80
CA PHE A 326 12.49 -14.19 -3.01
C PHE A 326 12.89 -14.98 -4.27
N SER A 327 13.02 -16.30 -4.18
CA SER A 327 13.46 -17.16 -5.29
C SER A 327 12.51 -17.15 -6.48
N ALA A 328 11.23 -16.77 -6.28
CA ALA A 328 10.25 -16.63 -7.35
C ALA A 328 10.41 -15.34 -8.19
N TYR A 329 11.32 -14.45 -7.81
CA TYR A 329 11.59 -13.21 -8.53
C TYR A 329 12.84 -13.32 -9.39
N ARG A 330 12.90 -12.56 -10.50
CA ARG A 330 14.00 -12.57 -11.46
C ARG A 330 14.98 -11.41 -11.30
N ALA A 331 14.49 -10.24 -10.85
CA ALA A 331 15.30 -9.03 -10.80
C ALA A 331 14.86 -8.07 -9.68
N LEU A 332 15.80 -7.31 -9.15
CA LEU A 332 15.58 -6.09 -8.39
C LEU A 332 15.57 -4.91 -9.36
N SER A 333 14.46 -4.18 -9.41
CA SER A 333 14.27 -2.97 -10.21
C SER A 333 14.24 -1.75 -9.32
N LEU A 334 14.91 -0.69 -9.71
CA LEU A 334 14.96 0.58 -8.98
C LEU A 334 15.23 1.75 -9.93
N GLU A 335 14.74 2.93 -9.59
CA GLU A 335 15.08 4.16 -10.29
C GLU A 335 16.02 5.00 -9.44
N LEU A 336 17.15 5.36 -10.05
CA LEU A 336 18.20 6.15 -9.41
C LEU A 336 18.53 7.40 -10.21
N LYS A 337 18.98 8.42 -9.48
CA LYS A 337 19.49 9.67 -10.02
C LYS A 337 20.64 10.15 -9.12
N GLY A 338 21.75 10.51 -9.73
CA GLY A 338 22.88 11.15 -9.05
C GLY A 338 22.84 12.68 -9.21
N ASN A 339 23.62 13.38 -8.40
CA ASN A 339 23.83 14.81 -8.57
C ASN A 339 24.93 15.14 -9.58
N MET A 340 25.72 14.15 -10.01
CA MET A 340 26.77 14.28 -11.01
C MET A 340 26.73 13.08 -11.99
N GLU A 341 27.00 13.37 -13.26
CA GLU A 341 27.11 12.33 -14.29
C GLU A 341 28.27 11.39 -14.00
N GLY A 342 28.03 10.08 -14.14
CA GLY A 342 29.05 9.06 -13.87
C GLY A 342 29.28 8.75 -12.39
N GLN A 343 28.50 9.29 -11.48
CA GLN A 343 28.52 8.91 -10.07
C GLN A 343 28.18 7.43 -9.92
N SER A 344 28.78 6.74 -8.98
CA SER A 344 28.53 5.31 -8.75
C SER A 344 27.93 5.05 -7.39
N VAL A 345 27.10 4.01 -7.31
CA VAL A 345 26.59 3.43 -6.07
C VAL A 345 26.70 1.91 -6.16
N LEU A 346 26.95 1.26 -5.04
CA LEU A 346 26.95 -0.20 -4.97
C LEU A 346 25.62 -0.66 -4.39
N VAL A 347 24.96 -1.59 -5.07
CA VAL A 347 23.69 -2.17 -4.62
C VAL A 347 23.92 -3.60 -4.17
N ALA A 348 23.38 -3.97 -3.02
CA ALA A 348 23.47 -5.33 -2.48
C ALA A 348 22.14 -5.80 -1.88
N ILE A 349 22.02 -7.11 -1.70
CA ILE A 349 21.01 -7.77 -0.89
C ILE A 349 21.72 -8.74 0.06
N LYS A 350 21.11 -9.09 1.19
CA LYS A 350 21.70 -9.99 2.18
C LYS A 350 20.66 -11.02 2.64
N ASP A 351 21.12 -12.24 2.87
CA ASP A 351 20.33 -13.22 3.61
C ASP A 351 20.55 -13.08 5.12
N ASP A 352 19.77 -13.81 5.92
CA ASP A 352 19.80 -13.74 7.38
C ASP A 352 21.08 -14.35 8.01
N THR A 353 21.92 -15.02 7.23
CA THR A 353 23.21 -15.58 7.64
C THR A 353 24.40 -14.69 7.33
N ASP A 354 24.20 -13.58 6.62
CA ASP A 354 25.26 -12.64 6.27
C ASP A 354 25.97 -12.10 7.54
N PRO A 355 27.31 -12.16 7.60
CA PRO A 355 28.05 -11.80 8.80
C PRO A 355 28.17 -10.30 9.07
N ASP A 356 27.61 -9.45 8.22
CA ASP A 356 27.71 -7.97 8.29
C ASP A 356 29.15 -7.44 8.27
N ASP A 357 30.04 -8.14 7.59
CA ASP A 357 31.47 -7.81 7.48
C ASP A 357 31.88 -7.19 6.13
N GLY A 358 30.89 -6.92 5.28
CA GLY A 358 31.06 -6.30 3.96
C GLY A 358 31.50 -7.28 2.86
N THR A 359 31.31 -8.58 3.08
CA THR A 359 31.65 -9.64 2.10
C THR A 359 30.49 -9.95 1.15
N GLU A 360 29.33 -9.34 1.33
CA GLU A 360 28.20 -9.49 0.43
C GLU A 360 28.52 -9.06 -1.01
N THR A 361 27.90 -9.71 -1.98
CA THR A 361 28.03 -9.31 -3.38
C THR A 361 27.42 -7.93 -3.60
N ARG A 362 28.24 -6.99 -4.10
CA ARG A 362 27.86 -5.62 -4.40
C ARG A 362 27.87 -5.37 -5.89
N VAL A 363 26.74 -4.96 -6.45
CA VAL A 363 26.59 -4.68 -7.89
C VAL A 363 26.80 -3.17 -8.11
N PRO A 364 27.84 -2.76 -8.85
CA PRO A 364 28.09 -1.34 -9.12
C PRO A 364 27.13 -0.82 -10.18
N LEU A 365 26.51 0.33 -9.90
CA LEU A 365 25.69 1.06 -10.86
C LEU A 365 26.29 2.44 -11.11
N THR A 366 26.32 2.83 -12.38
CA THR A 366 26.74 4.17 -12.80
C THR A 366 25.49 5.03 -13.01
N LEU A 367 25.41 6.14 -12.29
CA LEU A 367 24.25 7.03 -12.23
C LEU A 367 24.32 8.11 -13.30
N SER A 368 23.16 8.58 -13.71
CA SER A 368 22.95 9.78 -14.51
C SER A 368 22.37 10.90 -13.64
N THR A 369 22.47 12.16 -14.09
CA THR A 369 21.77 13.29 -13.51
C THR A 369 20.27 13.29 -13.79
N ASP A 370 19.81 12.45 -14.72
CA ASP A 370 18.41 12.17 -14.97
C ASP A 370 17.98 10.86 -14.33
N TRP A 371 16.69 10.73 -14.01
CA TRP A 371 16.12 9.49 -13.51
C TRP A 371 16.31 8.34 -14.51
N LYS A 372 16.95 7.27 -14.04
CA LYS A 372 17.18 6.07 -14.84
C LYS A 372 16.75 4.84 -14.08
N ARG A 373 16.02 3.95 -14.78
CA ARG A 373 15.63 2.64 -14.27
C ARG A 373 16.76 1.64 -14.47
N TYR A 374 17.07 0.91 -13.40
CA TYR A 374 18.03 -0.19 -13.38
C TYR A 374 17.30 -1.47 -13.02
N GLU A 375 17.54 -2.53 -13.77
CA GLU A 375 17.08 -3.88 -13.46
C GLU A 375 18.29 -4.75 -13.21
N ILE A 376 18.45 -5.23 -11.98
CA ILE A 376 19.58 -6.07 -11.57
C ILE A 376 19.05 -7.50 -11.46
N PRO A 377 19.50 -8.44 -12.32
CA PRO A 377 19.14 -9.84 -12.18
C PRO A 377 19.53 -10.36 -10.79
N LEU A 378 18.65 -11.08 -10.11
CA LEU A 378 18.94 -11.60 -8.77
C LEU A 378 20.13 -12.57 -8.76
N THR A 379 20.44 -13.19 -9.89
CA THR A 379 21.63 -14.04 -10.09
C THR A 379 22.96 -13.32 -9.96
N GLU A 380 22.99 -11.99 -10.03
CA GLU A 380 24.18 -11.19 -9.79
C GLU A 380 24.57 -11.15 -8.30
N PHE A 381 23.63 -11.33 -7.40
CA PHE A 381 23.87 -11.33 -5.94
C PHE A 381 24.32 -12.73 -5.46
N LYS A 382 25.55 -13.11 -5.79
CA LYS A 382 26.07 -14.48 -5.66
C LYS A 382 26.22 -14.99 -4.22
N THR A 383 26.35 -14.10 -3.25
CA THR A 383 26.52 -14.46 -1.84
C THR A 383 25.21 -14.62 -1.10
N ALA A 384 24.11 -14.15 -1.64
CA ALA A 384 22.80 -14.17 -0.99
C ALA A 384 21.99 -15.42 -1.37
N ASP A 385 21.49 -16.13 -0.38
CA ASP A 385 20.49 -17.19 -0.56
C ASP A 385 19.12 -16.56 -0.75
N LEU A 386 18.59 -16.61 -1.99
CA LEU A 386 17.30 -15.99 -2.36
C LEU A 386 16.11 -16.58 -1.60
N THR A 387 16.21 -17.76 -1.01
CA THR A 387 15.16 -18.37 -0.20
C THR A 387 15.07 -17.77 1.20
N ARG A 388 16.07 -16.95 1.61
CA ARG A 388 16.24 -16.46 2.97
C ARG A 388 16.64 -14.99 3.04
N ILE A 389 16.22 -14.16 2.12
CA ILE A 389 16.58 -12.74 2.07
C ILE A 389 16.08 -12.00 3.30
N PHE A 390 16.97 -11.28 3.97
CA PHE A 390 16.74 -10.42 5.12
C PHE A 390 16.81 -8.93 4.74
N VAL A 391 17.93 -8.49 4.15
CA VAL A 391 18.07 -7.13 3.60
C VAL A 391 17.70 -7.19 2.12
N VAL A 392 16.57 -6.58 1.79
CA VAL A 392 15.97 -6.68 0.45
C VAL A 392 16.53 -5.69 -0.56
N ALA A 393 17.15 -4.62 -0.11
CA ALA A 393 17.95 -3.70 -0.92
C ALA A 393 18.87 -2.91 0.00
N SER A 394 20.12 -2.74 -0.38
CA SER A 394 21.05 -1.82 0.29
C SER A 394 21.84 -1.01 -0.73
N PHE A 395 22.16 0.22 -0.34
CA PHE A 395 22.96 1.17 -1.10
C PHE A 395 24.23 1.41 -0.29
N VAL A 396 25.38 1.01 -0.83
CA VAL A 396 26.67 1.14 -0.16
C VAL A 396 27.46 2.28 -0.79
N PHE A 397 27.95 3.17 0.05
CA PHE A 397 28.68 4.36 -0.29
C PHE A 397 30.11 4.26 0.27
N GLU A 398 31.11 4.55 -0.52
CA GLU A 398 32.51 4.40 -0.13
C GLU A 398 33.37 5.59 -0.54
N ASN A 399 34.19 6.08 0.38
CA ASN A 399 35.33 6.99 0.16
C ASN A 399 35.05 8.33 -0.53
N LYS A 400 33.79 8.68 -0.78
CA LYS A 400 33.38 9.93 -1.44
C LYS A 400 32.07 10.43 -0.87
N ALA A 401 31.84 11.71 -0.99
CA ALA A 401 30.52 12.26 -0.76
C ALA A 401 29.55 11.77 -1.86
N HIS A 402 28.36 11.39 -1.45
CA HIS A 402 27.30 10.90 -2.35
C HIS A 402 26.01 11.69 -2.10
N ASP A 403 25.39 12.13 -3.20
CA ASP A 403 24.08 12.76 -3.20
C ASP A 403 23.24 12.04 -4.26
N ILE A 404 22.43 11.10 -3.79
CA ILE A 404 21.73 10.12 -4.63
C ILE A 404 20.24 10.09 -4.29
N SER A 405 19.41 10.21 -5.30
CA SER A 405 17.96 10.02 -5.18
C SER A 405 17.55 8.62 -5.62
N VAL A 406 16.65 8.02 -4.87
CA VAL A 406 16.13 6.66 -5.10
C VAL A 406 14.61 6.68 -5.07
N ARG A 407 13.98 5.96 -6.00
CA ARG A 407 12.54 5.71 -6.01
C ARG A 407 12.19 4.40 -6.73
N ASN A 408 10.92 3.98 -6.64
CA ASN A 408 10.37 2.83 -7.35
C ASN A 408 11.21 1.55 -7.21
N ILE A 409 11.54 1.18 -5.95
CA ILE A 409 12.27 -0.05 -5.64
C ILE A 409 11.29 -1.22 -5.67
N GLU A 410 11.50 -2.21 -6.54
CA GLU A 410 10.57 -3.31 -6.78
C GLU A 410 11.31 -4.62 -7.08
N TYR A 411 10.75 -5.75 -6.64
CA TYR A 411 11.16 -7.07 -7.13
C TYR A 411 10.25 -7.51 -8.27
N LEU A 412 10.83 -7.88 -9.40
CA LEU A 412 10.11 -8.28 -10.62
C LEU A 412 10.07 -9.81 -10.72
N LYS A 413 8.91 -10.37 -11.10
CA LYS A 413 8.75 -11.79 -11.46
C LYS A 413 9.27 -12.10 -12.86
#